data_941e0a1b5ed00d0ca57a0c9e4ab34c78
#
_entry.id   941e0a1b5ed00d0ca57a0c9e4ab34c78
#
_cell.length_a   1.000
_cell.length_b   1.000
_cell.length_c   1.000
_cell.angle_alpha   90.00
_cell.angle_beta   90.00
_cell.angle_gamma   90.00
#
_symmetry.space_group_name_H-M   'P 1'
#
loop_
_entity.id
_entity.type
_entity.pdbx_description
1 polymer ?
#
loop_
_entity_poly.entity_id
_entity_poly.type
_entity_poly.pdbx_seq_one_letter_code
_entity_poly.pdbx_strand_id
1 'polypeptide(L)'
;VTNQAPELFYDNVFGHVLALLKTHRRPVADGARTETIHLDIGDADAVMAEHIERELGVTYVALVASAEIAAALRERGIEAHVGSVAGADTDAALLREVVGARTLQSISMIDNLSQSAHPTGVLSSIRALMLEHRCELVLSVPNVTHWNVGFKLAFGIWDYTHEGLLDDSHSTFFSRTNLLKTLTVSGLRTFDADDVELEYSDQAFPEQHPALARGTELNAFLRQLRRQSGPDDTVNQFVWMCTASEPNSATLTVSVKEPARPFLSIVMRTQGRRIASMREAFTSLAGQDDTDFEVIVVGHRLGLDELKDVERVIDDNPAWLRERTRLLKLDHGTRVTPLNHGFAAANGEYIAILDDDDIPFANWVSTFVELADERPGAIARAVAVRQDIENVSVLSRPGIRTEGAPERIYPPVFDFLEHLSYNSTPPISVAFPRGPFHDLKIVFDETLETTEDWDYLMRVAAITGVHSSPAITSIYHWWKTGESSRTEHSKDDWDKNHTAILRKLDQTTMLLPYGVAKDVREWLLDRRGMTDRDVKQLQNENLRMLKLQRVWEILDSSSWRAAGVLRLPGVLLRRGRRIKASTYLNYSAEALDQVIGELERSRSWTMTSAFRRRG
;
A
#
# COMPACT_ATOMS: atom_id res chain seq x y z
N VAL A 1 -15.53 32.64 -13.74
CA VAL A 1 -15.55 31.32 -14.37
C VAL A 1 -15.92 31.55 -15.81
N THR A 2 -14.98 31.46 -16.74
CA THR A 2 -15.20 31.57 -18.16
C THR A 2 -15.83 30.29 -18.65
N ASN A 3 -17.04 30.36 -19.18
CA ASN A 3 -17.78 29.31 -19.86
C ASN A 3 -17.10 29.02 -21.22
N GLN A 4 -15.91 28.42 -21.19
CA GLN A 4 -15.29 27.86 -22.39
C GLN A 4 -15.55 26.36 -22.37
N ALA A 5 -16.08 25.82 -23.48
CA ALA A 5 -16.21 24.38 -23.67
C ALA A 5 -14.85 23.72 -23.44
N PRO A 6 -14.78 22.54 -22.84
CA PRO A 6 -13.52 21.83 -22.65
C PRO A 6 -12.84 21.58 -24.00
N GLU A 7 -11.58 22.00 -24.10
CA GLU A 7 -10.76 21.73 -25.29
C GLU A 7 -10.18 20.33 -25.21
N LEU A 8 -10.03 19.68 -26.37
CA LEU A 8 -9.36 18.39 -26.45
C LEU A 8 -7.86 18.60 -26.26
N PHE A 9 -7.32 18.14 -25.14
CA PHE A 9 -5.89 18.03 -24.88
C PHE A 9 -5.49 16.54 -24.85
N TYR A 10 -4.30 16.22 -25.32
CA TYR A 10 -3.83 14.82 -25.34
C TYR A 10 -3.62 14.21 -23.95
N ASP A 11 -3.57 15.03 -22.92
CA ASP A 11 -3.39 14.67 -21.51
C ASP A 11 -4.68 14.75 -20.66
N ASN A 12 -5.83 14.97 -21.28
CA ASN A 12 -7.12 14.91 -20.61
C ASN A 12 -7.91 13.64 -21.03
N VAL A 13 -9.00 13.35 -20.32
CA VAL A 13 -9.81 12.14 -20.54
C VAL A 13 -10.22 11.95 -22.01
N PHE A 14 -10.56 13.03 -22.71
CA PHE A 14 -10.98 12.96 -24.12
C PHE A 14 -9.83 12.55 -25.04
N GLY A 15 -8.60 13.01 -24.77
CA GLY A 15 -7.40 12.61 -25.49
C GLY A 15 -7.09 11.12 -25.33
N HIS A 16 -7.17 10.60 -24.10
CA HIS A 16 -6.98 9.18 -23.79
C HIS A 16 -8.06 8.30 -24.45
N VAL A 17 -9.33 8.71 -24.37
CA VAL A 17 -10.44 8.02 -25.08
C VAL A 17 -10.20 7.96 -26.58
N LEU A 18 -9.84 9.08 -27.19
CA LEU A 18 -9.56 9.15 -28.63
C LEU A 18 -8.36 8.28 -29.02
N ALA A 19 -7.31 8.23 -28.19
CA ALA A 19 -6.14 7.38 -28.41
C ALA A 19 -6.52 5.88 -28.44
N LEU A 20 -7.33 5.42 -27.49
CA LEU A 20 -7.84 4.04 -27.47
C LEU A 20 -8.71 3.75 -28.70
N LEU A 21 -9.64 4.63 -29.05
CA LEU A 21 -10.50 4.47 -30.22
C LEU A 21 -9.69 4.39 -31.53
N LYS A 22 -8.62 5.14 -31.65
CA LYS A 22 -7.71 5.10 -32.82
C LYS A 22 -6.91 3.80 -32.87
N THR A 23 -6.39 3.37 -31.73
CA THR A 23 -5.58 2.14 -31.62
C THR A 23 -6.40 0.90 -32.01
N HIS A 24 -7.67 0.88 -31.64
CA HIS A 24 -8.58 -0.25 -31.89
C HIS A 24 -9.57 0.00 -33.02
N ARG A 25 -9.28 0.97 -33.88
CA ARG A 25 -10.09 1.29 -35.06
C ARG A 25 -10.26 0.07 -35.96
N ARG A 26 -11.49 -0.30 -36.25
CA ARG A 26 -11.79 -1.29 -37.28
C ARG A 26 -11.82 -0.62 -38.66
N PRO A 27 -11.26 -1.26 -39.69
CA PRO A 27 -11.37 -0.72 -41.02
C PRO A 27 -12.82 -0.64 -41.48
N VAL A 28 -13.26 0.51 -41.94
CA VAL A 28 -14.56 0.64 -42.60
C VAL A 28 -14.47 -0.04 -43.97
N ALA A 29 -15.35 -0.99 -44.26
CA ALA A 29 -15.32 -1.72 -45.51
C ALA A 29 -15.59 -0.77 -46.67
N ASP A 30 -14.68 -0.71 -47.68
CA ASP A 30 -14.89 0.02 -48.91
C ASP A 30 -16.17 -0.46 -49.61
N GLY A 31 -17.13 0.43 -49.81
CA GLY A 31 -18.42 0.11 -50.42
C GLY A 31 -19.50 -0.33 -49.43
N ALA A 32 -19.36 -0.07 -48.14
CA ALA A 32 -20.43 -0.27 -47.15
C ALA A 32 -21.72 0.46 -47.63
N ARG A 33 -22.82 -0.29 -47.77
CA ARG A 33 -24.14 0.24 -48.20
C ARG A 33 -24.83 1.05 -47.09
N THR A 34 -24.32 1.04 -45.87
CA THR A 34 -24.88 1.68 -44.66
C THR A 34 -23.86 2.63 -44.06
N GLU A 35 -24.32 3.76 -43.58
CA GLU A 35 -23.53 4.73 -42.83
C GLU A 35 -22.92 4.07 -41.60
N THR A 36 -21.65 4.39 -41.30
CA THR A 36 -20.94 3.92 -40.09
C THR A 36 -20.88 5.04 -39.07
N ILE A 37 -21.25 4.73 -37.84
CA ILE A 37 -21.33 5.72 -36.76
C ILE A 37 -20.49 5.34 -35.53
N HIS A 38 -20.10 6.34 -34.77
CA HIS A 38 -19.71 6.26 -33.37
C HIS A 38 -20.82 6.82 -32.50
N LEU A 39 -21.20 6.09 -31.44
CA LEU A 39 -22.23 6.53 -30.49
C LEU A 39 -21.58 7.00 -29.20
N ASP A 40 -21.77 8.26 -28.87
CA ASP A 40 -21.36 8.83 -27.58
C ASP A 40 -22.56 8.95 -26.64
N ILE A 41 -22.42 8.45 -25.40
CA ILE A 41 -23.47 8.43 -24.39
C ILE A 41 -23.13 9.38 -23.26
N GLY A 42 -23.79 10.53 -23.21
CA GLY A 42 -23.76 11.46 -22.09
C GLY A 42 -22.84 12.68 -22.23
N ASP A 43 -21.94 12.76 -23.22
CA ASP A 43 -21.11 13.96 -23.40
C ASP A 43 -21.96 15.14 -23.90
N ALA A 44 -22.21 16.07 -22.99
CA ALA A 44 -23.01 17.25 -23.27
C ALA A 44 -22.37 18.23 -24.24
N ASP A 45 -21.04 18.25 -24.30
CA ASP A 45 -20.27 19.19 -25.11
C ASP A 45 -19.81 18.61 -26.45
N ALA A 46 -19.89 17.29 -26.62
CA ALA A 46 -19.44 16.55 -27.79
C ALA A 46 -18.01 16.95 -28.22
N VAL A 47 -17.10 17.00 -27.26
CA VAL A 47 -15.73 17.50 -27.42
C VAL A 47 -14.96 16.73 -28.48
N MET A 48 -15.21 15.43 -28.62
CA MET A 48 -14.51 14.55 -29.54
C MET A 48 -15.10 14.53 -30.97
N ALA A 49 -16.26 15.13 -31.22
CA ALA A 49 -17.02 14.95 -32.46
C ALA A 49 -16.19 15.18 -33.72
N GLU A 50 -15.56 16.37 -33.88
CA GLU A 50 -14.74 16.71 -35.04
C GLU A 50 -13.53 15.77 -35.21
N HIS A 51 -12.94 15.35 -34.11
CA HIS A 51 -11.77 14.45 -34.13
C HIS A 51 -12.16 13.03 -34.53
N ILE A 52 -13.28 12.50 -34.02
CA ILE A 52 -13.81 11.19 -34.37
C ILE A 52 -14.17 11.14 -35.85
N GLU A 53 -14.88 12.15 -36.36
CA GLU A 53 -15.24 12.21 -37.77
C GLU A 53 -14.02 12.32 -38.67
N ARG A 54 -13.06 13.17 -38.36
CA ARG A 54 -11.85 13.36 -39.15
C ARG A 54 -10.89 12.17 -39.09
N GLU A 55 -10.69 11.59 -37.88
CA GLU A 55 -9.62 10.63 -37.63
C GLU A 55 -10.09 9.17 -37.77
N LEU A 56 -11.35 8.90 -37.40
CA LEU A 56 -11.97 7.57 -37.55
C LEU A 56 -12.77 7.45 -38.86
N GLY A 57 -13.19 8.54 -39.46
CA GLY A 57 -13.96 8.55 -40.72
C GLY A 57 -15.38 7.98 -40.53
N VAL A 58 -16.00 8.22 -39.38
CA VAL A 58 -17.36 7.79 -39.03
C VAL A 58 -18.18 8.97 -38.55
N THR A 59 -19.50 8.94 -38.72
CA THR A 59 -20.38 9.98 -38.21
C THR A 59 -20.48 9.90 -36.69
N TYR A 60 -20.30 11.03 -36.02
CA TYR A 60 -20.49 11.11 -34.56
C TYR A 60 -21.97 11.31 -34.23
N VAL A 61 -22.49 10.51 -33.32
CA VAL A 61 -23.87 10.57 -32.86
C VAL A 61 -23.89 10.70 -31.33
N ALA A 62 -24.47 11.76 -30.80
CA ALA A 62 -24.61 12.00 -29.37
C ALA A 62 -25.98 11.55 -28.84
N LEU A 63 -26.00 10.84 -27.72
CA LEU A 63 -27.19 10.59 -26.92
C LEU A 63 -27.09 11.34 -25.60
N VAL A 64 -27.89 12.38 -25.42
CA VAL A 64 -27.83 13.29 -24.26
C VAL A 64 -29.17 13.37 -23.55
N ALA A 65 -29.14 13.59 -22.22
CA ALA A 65 -30.34 13.58 -21.41
C ALA A 65 -31.25 14.80 -21.61
N SER A 66 -30.72 15.96 -22.03
CA SER A 66 -31.44 17.21 -22.16
C SER A 66 -31.81 17.56 -23.61
N ALA A 67 -33.07 17.96 -23.84
CA ALA A 67 -33.50 18.47 -25.13
C ALA A 67 -32.80 19.78 -25.53
N GLU A 68 -32.42 20.59 -24.55
CA GLU A 68 -31.70 21.84 -24.76
C GLU A 68 -30.28 21.56 -25.26
N ILE A 69 -29.58 20.61 -24.62
CA ILE A 69 -28.25 20.18 -25.04
C ILE A 69 -28.31 19.59 -26.46
N ALA A 70 -29.28 18.70 -26.74
CA ALA A 70 -29.43 18.13 -28.07
C ALA A 70 -29.69 19.20 -29.14
N ALA A 71 -30.49 20.24 -28.82
CA ALA A 71 -30.70 21.34 -29.74
C ALA A 71 -29.41 22.13 -30.00
N ALA A 72 -28.66 22.47 -28.97
CA ALA A 72 -27.37 23.15 -29.10
C ALA A 72 -26.34 22.38 -29.93
N LEU A 73 -26.26 21.06 -29.75
CA LEU A 73 -25.38 20.20 -30.54
C LEU A 73 -25.80 20.17 -32.03
N ARG A 74 -27.12 20.11 -32.30
CA ARG A 74 -27.62 20.14 -33.69
C ARG A 74 -27.35 21.49 -34.36
N GLU A 75 -27.41 22.62 -33.64
CA GLU A 75 -27.00 23.93 -34.16
C GLU A 75 -25.52 23.97 -34.58
N ARG A 76 -24.68 23.17 -33.93
CA ARG A 76 -23.27 22.97 -34.29
C ARG A 76 -23.08 21.97 -35.45
N GLY A 77 -24.14 21.37 -35.97
CA GLY A 77 -24.10 20.38 -37.02
C GLY A 77 -23.84 18.95 -36.55
N ILE A 78 -23.90 18.70 -35.25
CA ILE A 78 -23.68 17.37 -34.64
C ILE A 78 -25.03 16.65 -34.52
N GLU A 79 -25.11 15.40 -34.98
CA GLU A 79 -26.29 14.58 -34.77
C GLU A 79 -26.46 14.25 -33.28
N ALA A 80 -27.58 14.62 -32.70
CA ALA A 80 -27.86 14.43 -31.29
C ALA A 80 -29.28 13.92 -31.05
N HIS A 81 -29.43 12.96 -30.16
CA HIS A 81 -30.71 12.41 -29.72
C HIS A 81 -30.94 12.68 -28.25
N VAL A 82 -32.22 12.82 -27.86
CA VAL A 82 -32.60 13.04 -26.46
C VAL A 82 -32.95 11.71 -25.83
N GLY A 83 -32.24 11.35 -24.78
CA GLY A 83 -32.50 10.14 -24.00
C GLY A 83 -31.44 9.91 -22.93
N SER A 84 -31.73 9.08 -21.97
CA SER A 84 -30.81 8.69 -20.90
C SER A 84 -30.80 7.19 -20.73
N VAL A 85 -29.61 6.62 -20.60
CA VAL A 85 -29.40 5.20 -20.27
C VAL A 85 -29.23 5.11 -18.78
N ALA A 86 -30.26 4.67 -18.06
CA ALA A 86 -30.33 4.69 -16.60
C ALA A 86 -30.32 3.28 -15.96
N GLY A 87 -30.27 2.22 -16.76
CA GLY A 87 -30.35 0.82 -16.33
C GLY A 87 -31.78 0.27 -16.35
N ALA A 88 -32.67 0.90 -17.12
CA ALA A 88 -34.05 0.44 -17.31
C ALA A 88 -34.16 -0.60 -18.45
N ASP A 89 -35.18 -1.45 -18.40
CA ASP A 89 -35.45 -2.45 -19.45
C ASP A 89 -35.67 -1.83 -20.83
N THR A 90 -36.05 -0.56 -20.91
CA THR A 90 -36.28 0.20 -22.13
C THR A 90 -35.02 0.76 -22.78
N ASP A 91 -33.88 0.77 -22.08
CA ASP A 91 -32.64 1.42 -22.55
C ASP A 91 -32.10 0.75 -23.83
N ALA A 92 -32.15 -0.56 -23.90
CA ALA A 92 -31.71 -1.27 -25.09
C ALA A 92 -32.56 -0.96 -26.33
N ALA A 93 -33.86 -0.68 -26.16
CA ALA A 93 -34.73 -0.26 -27.25
C ALA A 93 -34.41 1.16 -27.72
N LEU A 94 -34.18 2.09 -26.79
CA LEU A 94 -33.73 3.46 -27.07
C LEU A 94 -32.41 3.46 -27.85
N LEU A 95 -31.42 2.69 -27.38
CA LEU A 95 -30.13 2.61 -28.05
C LEU A 95 -30.25 2.07 -29.49
N ARG A 96 -31.10 1.07 -29.74
CA ARG A 96 -31.38 0.56 -31.08
C ARG A 96 -32.09 1.59 -31.96
N GLU A 97 -33.01 2.36 -31.41
CA GLU A 97 -33.70 3.43 -32.13
C GLU A 97 -32.69 4.51 -32.59
N VAL A 98 -31.79 4.91 -31.70
CA VAL A 98 -30.72 5.89 -32.02
C VAL A 98 -29.78 5.38 -33.11
N VAL A 99 -29.36 4.13 -33.05
CA VAL A 99 -28.47 3.54 -34.06
C VAL A 99 -29.20 3.31 -35.40
N GLY A 100 -30.46 2.93 -35.34
CA GLY A 100 -31.26 2.65 -36.54
C GLY A 100 -30.69 1.50 -37.40
N ALA A 101 -30.71 1.68 -38.72
CA ALA A 101 -30.17 0.71 -39.68
C ALA A 101 -28.66 0.91 -39.97
N ARG A 102 -27.98 1.76 -39.24
CA ARG A 102 -26.57 2.10 -39.44
C ARG A 102 -25.62 1.04 -38.83
N THR A 103 -24.37 1.06 -39.26
CA THR A 103 -23.32 0.21 -38.69
C THR A 103 -22.68 0.95 -37.52
N LEU A 104 -22.77 0.39 -36.30
CA LEU A 104 -22.12 0.96 -35.12
C LEU A 104 -20.69 0.43 -35.03
N GLN A 105 -19.70 1.34 -35.07
CA GLN A 105 -18.28 1.00 -34.99
C GLN A 105 -17.78 0.92 -33.56
N SER A 106 -18.16 1.89 -32.73
CA SER A 106 -17.72 2.01 -31.35
C SER A 106 -18.69 2.83 -30.52
N ILE A 107 -18.61 2.68 -29.20
CA ILE A 107 -19.39 3.43 -28.22
C ILE A 107 -18.42 4.10 -27.25
N SER A 108 -18.69 5.36 -26.86
CA SER A 108 -18.06 6.02 -25.72
C SER A 108 -19.05 6.36 -24.61
N MET A 109 -18.61 6.26 -23.37
CA MET A 109 -19.33 6.73 -22.20
C MET A 109 -18.32 7.33 -21.22
N ILE A 110 -18.28 8.65 -21.14
CA ILE A 110 -17.32 9.41 -20.34
C ILE A 110 -18.02 9.97 -19.12
N ASP A 111 -17.58 9.58 -17.92
CA ASP A 111 -18.04 9.99 -16.58
C ASP A 111 -19.54 9.75 -16.29
N ASN A 112 -20.30 9.33 -17.26
CA ASN A 112 -21.74 9.17 -17.16
C ASN A 112 -22.16 7.96 -16.33
N LEU A 113 -21.36 6.89 -16.29
CA LEU A 113 -21.65 5.69 -15.50
C LEU A 113 -21.72 5.98 -14.00
N SER A 114 -20.90 6.91 -13.51
CA SER A 114 -20.89 7.34 -12.11
C SER A 114 -22.18 8.03 -11.68
N GLN A 115 -22.90 8.65 -12.62
CA GLN A 115 -24.19 9.31 -12.35
C GLN A 115 -25.35 8.31 -12.23
N SER A 116 -25.17 7.06 -12.71
CA SER A 116 -26.22 6.05 -12.65
C SER A 116 -26.31 5.38 -11.27
N ALA A 117 -27.55 5.24 -10.76
CA ALA A 117 -27.84 4.41 -9.59
C ALA A 117 -27.80 2.89 -9.92
N HIS A 118 -27.89 2.53 -11.21
CA HIS A 118 -27.95 1.13 -11.67
C HIS A 118 -26.90 0.83 -12.77
N PRO A 119 -25.59 0.96 -12.47
CA PRO A 119 -24.54 0.86 -13.48
C PRO A 119 -24.50 -0.51 -14.19
N THR A 120 -24.85 -1.59 -13.49
CA THR A 120 -24.93 -2.93 -14.11
C THR A 120 -26.04 -3.02 -15.16
N GLY A 121 -27.19 -2.38 -14.95
CA GLY A 121 -28.28 -2.30 -15.92
C GLY A 121 -27.89 -1.51 -17.16
N VAL A 122 -27.25 -0.35 -16.97
CA VAL A 122 -26.69 0.47 -18.05
C VAL A 122 -25.74 -0.35 -18.92
N LEU A 123 -24.74 -0.98 -18.31
CA LEU A 123 -23.75 -1.78 -19.04
C LEU A 123 -24.35 -3.00 -19.71
N SER A 124 -25.38 -3.62 -19.14
CA SER A 124 -26.09 -4.74 -19.76
C SER A 124 -26.83 -4.32 -21.04
N SER A 125 -27.45 -3.13 -21.03
CA SER A 125 -28.12 -2.57 -22.21
C SER A 125 -27.14 -2.23 -23.32
N ILE A 126 -26.00 -1.62 -22.96
CA ILE A 126 -24.89 -1.34 -23.90
C ILE A 126 -24.31 -2.65 -24.47
N ARG A 127 -24.10 -3.67 -23.61
CA ARG A 127 -23.62 -4.99 -24.04
C ARG A 127 -24.52 -5.62 -25.11
N ALA A 128 -25.85 -5.51 -24.96
CA ALA A 128 -26.77 -6.03 -25.96
C ALA A 128 -26.49 -5.43 -27.36
N LEU A 129 -26.28 -4.10 -27.41
CA LEU A 129 -25.94 -3.41 -28.64
C LEU A 129 -24.56 -3.79 -29.17
N MET A 130 -23.57 -3.93 -28.27
CA MET A 130 -22.22 -4.38 -28.65
C MET A 130 -22.21 -5.76 -29.31
N LEU A 131 -23.04 -6.68 -28.83
CA LEU A 131 -23.17 -8.02 -29.42
C LEU A 131 -23.83 -7.98 -30.81
N GLU A 132 -24.86 -7.15 -31.00
CA GLU A 132 -25.56 -6.99 -32.27
C GLU A 132 -24.64 -6.43 -33.36
N HIS A 133 -23.84 -5.40 -33.02
CA HIS A 133 -22.98 -4.69 -33.95
C HIS A 133 -21.53 -5.16 -33.94
N ARG A 134 -21.16 -6.04 -33.01
CA ARG A 134 -19.79 -6.51 -32.78
C ARG A 134 -18.80 -5.36 -32.53
N CYS A 135 -19.25 -4.31 -31.85
CA CYS A 135 -18.45 -3.13 -31.53
C CYS A 135 -17.91 -3.18 -30.09
N GLU A 136 -17.05 -2.23 -29.76
CA GLU A 136 -16.40 -2.08 -28.47
C GLU A 136 -16.88 -0.80 -27.78
N LEU A 137 -16.78 -0.80 -26.44
CA LEU A 137 -17.08 0.33 -25.58
C LEU A 137 -15.78 0.90 -25.00
N VAL A 138 -15.54 2.18 -25.15
CA VAL A 138 -14.60 2.91 -24.30
C VAL A 138 -15.37 3.58 -23.17
N LEU A 139 -14.93 3.31 -21.94
CA LEU A 139 -15.58 3.76 -20.72
C LEU A 139 -14.62 4.58 -19.88
N SER A 140 -15.07 5.73 -19.38
CA SER A 140 -14.33 6.49 -18.37
C SER A 140 -15.16 6.65 -17.11
N VAL A 141 -14.48 6.49 -15.94
CA VAL A 141 -15.05 6.77 -14.62
C VAL A 141 -13.98 7.32 -13.66
N PRO A 142 -14.34 8.28 -12.77
CA PRO A 142 -13.46 8.79 -11.74
C PRO A 142 -13.03 7.69 -10.75
N ASN A 143 -11.77 7.75 -10.31
CA ASN A 143 -11.22 6.85 -9.30
C ASN A 143 -11.37 7.43 -7.90
N VAL A 144 -12.39 7.02 -7.16
CA VAL A 144 -12.59 7.46 -5.77
C VAL A 144 -11.47 6.97 -4.82
N THR A 145 -10.65 6.01 -5.25
CA THR A 145 -9.52 5.51 -4.45
C THR A 145 -8.19 6.20 -4.76
N HIS A 146 -8.20 7.32 -5.50
CA HIS A 146 -7.05 8.20 -5.60
C HIS A 146 -6.53 8.55 -4.19
N TRP A 147 -5.21 8.59 -4.00
CA TRP A 147 -4.61 8.75 -2.68
C TRP A 147 -5.11 9.98 -1.90
N ASN A 148 -5.43 11.09 -2.56
CA ASN A 148 -5.97 12.28 -1.91
C ASN A 148 -7.32 12.00 -1.24
N VAL A 149 -8.23 11.31 -1.93
CA VAL A 149 -9.55 10.94 -1.39
C VAL A 149 -9.39 9.95 -0.24
N GLY A 150 -8.54 8.93 -0.43
CA GLY A 150 -8.26 7.94 0.60
C GLY A 150 -7.77 8.57 1.92
N PHE A 151 -6.94 9.59 1.83
CA PHE A 151 -6.44 10.30 3.02
C PHE A 151 -7.50 11.17 3.68
N LYS A 152 -8.29 11.91 2.91
CA LYS A 152 -9.42 12.66 3.46
C LYS A 152 -10.34 11.73 4.24
N LEU A 153 -10.69 10.59 3.64
CA LEU A 153 -11.54 9.60 4.28
C LEU A 153 -10.92 9.01 5.57
N ALA A 154 -9.61 8.75 5.58
CA ALA A 154 -8.89 8.26 6.77
C ALA A 154 -8.96 9.25 7.95
N PHE A 155 -9.12 10.55 7.67
CA PHE A 155 -9.31 11.60 8.67
C PHE A 155 -10.78 12.00 8.88
N GLY A 156 -11.73 11.23 8.34
CA GLY A 156 -13.16 11.50 8.49
C GLY A 156 -13.68 12.66 7.63
N ILE A 157 -12.94 13.06 6.59
CA ILE A 157 -13.29 14.14 5.68
C ILE A 157 -13.87 13.54 4.39
N TRP A 158 -15.13 13.90 4.09
CA TRP A 158 -15.81 13.52 2.86
C TRP A 158 -16.67 14.69 2.42
N ASP A 159 -16.08 15.57 1.63
CA ASP A 159 -16.75 16.78 1.15
C ASP A 159 -17.02 16.65 -0.34
N TYR A 160 -18.30 16.73 -0.72
CA TYR A 160 -18.69 16.76 -2.12
C TYR A 160 -18.27 18.08 -2.79
N THR A 161 -17.93 17.97 -4.06
CA THR A 161 -17.57 19.08 -4.95
C THR A 161 -18.58 19.15 -6.11
N HIS A 162 -18.65 20.25 -6.83
CA HIS A 162 -19.52 20.37 -8.01
C HIS A 162 -18.93 19.74 -9.26
N GLU A 163 -17.67 19.31 -9.21
CA GLU A 163 -16.93 18.64 -10.28
C GLU A 163 -15.78 17.86 -9.67
N GLY A 164 -15.21 16.88 -10.40
CA GLY A 164 -14.05 16.11 -9.99
C GLY A 164 -14.39 14.76 -9.35
N LEU A 165 -13.48 14.25 -8.51
CA LEU A 165 -13.58 12.87 -7.98
C LEU A 165 -14.78 12.66 -7.04
N LEU A 166 -15.18 13.68 -6.30
CA LEU A 166 -16.31 13.66 -5.37
C LEU A 166 -17.47 14.55 -5.85
N ASP A 167 -17.71 14.55 -7.15
CA ASP A 167 -18.82 15.29 -7.76
C ASP A 167 -20.16 14.91 -7.12
N ASP A 168 -20.96 15.93 -6.73
CA ASP A 168 -22.24 15.76 -6.03
C ASP A 168 -23.35 15.18 -6.92
N SER A 169 -23.15 15.13 -8.24
CA SER A 169 -24.02 14.46 -9.19
C SER A 169 -23.81 12.95 -9.25
N HIS A 170 -22.69 12.44 -8.69
CA HIS A 170 -22.37 11.02 -8.73
C HIS A 170 -23.24 10.21 -7.76
N SER A 171 -23.92 9.19 -8.28
CA SER A 171 -24.68 8.21 -7.52
C SER A 171 -23.87 6.96 -7.17
N THR A 172 -22.82 6.67 -7.93
CA THR A 172 -21.94 5.52 -7.73
C THR A 172 -20.48 5.95 -7.83
N PHE A 173 -19.67 5.53 -6.86
CA PHE A 173 -18.24 5.79 -6.80
C PHE A 173 -17.45 4.52 -7.11
N PHE A 174 -16.45 4.61 -7.99
CA PHE A 174 -15.71 3.45 -8.46
C PHE A 174 -14.28 3.42 -7.93
N SER A 175 -13.89 2.26 -7.40
CA SER A 175 -12.51 1.82 -7.32
C SER A 175 -12.19 0.89 -8.49
N ARG A 176 -10.92 0.65 -8.80
CA ARG A 176 -10.51 -0.34 -9.82
C ARG A 176 -11.21 -1.70 -9.63
N THR A 177 -11.21 -2.21 -8.41
CA THR A 177 -11.82 -3.50 -8.08
C THR A 177 -13.33 -3.51 -8.28
N ASN A 178 -14.02 -2.44 -7.85
CA ASN A 178 -15.47 -2.35 -8.02
C ASN A 178 -15.86 -2.19 -9.49
N LEU A 179 -15.12 -1.40 -10.27
CA LEU A 179 -15.35 -1.26 -11.71
C LEU A 179 -15.18 -2.58 -12.43
N LEU A 180 -14.09 -3.34 -12.16
CA LEU A 180 -13.88 -4.68 -12.73
C LEU A 180 -15.02 -5.66 -12.40
N LYS A 181 -15.48 -5.65 -11.14
CA LYS A 181 -16.64 -6.47 -10.74
C LYS A 181 -17.92 -6.08 -11.48
N THR A 182 -18.20 -4.79 -11.59
CA THR A 182 -19.37 -4.27 -12.28
C THR A 182 -19.37 -4.66 -13.75
N LEU A 183 -18.23 -4.52 -14.45
CA LEU A 183 -18.06 -4.98 -15.83
C LEU A 183 -18.29 -6.49 -15.96
N THR A 184 -17.65 -7.29 -15.11
CA THR A 184 -17.74 -8.75 -15.14
C THR A 184 -19.17 -9.26 -14.96
N VAL A 185 -19.90 -8.68 -14.00
CA VAL A 185 -21.31 -9.04 -13.74
C VAL A 185 -22.20 -8.64 -14.92
N SER A 186 -21.90 -7.50 -15.57
CA SER A 186 -22.63 -7.04 -16.76
C SER A 186 -22.25 -7.78 -18.05
N GLY A 187 -21.33 -8.74 -17.98
CA GLY A 187 -20.86 -9.48 -19.15
C GLY A 187 -19.96 -8.65 -20.07
N LEU A 188 -19.12 -7.81 -19.47
CA LEU A 188 -18.09 -7.05 -20.17
C LEU A 188 -16.72 -7.43 -19.62
N ARG A 189 -15.70 -7.30 -20.45
CA ARG A 189 -14.29 -7.52 -20.11
C ARG A 189 -13.43 -6.39 -20.68
N THR A 190 -12.63 -5.76 -19.84
CA THR A 190 -11.60 -4.84 -20.32
C THR A 190 -10.46 -5.61 -20.98
N PHE A 191 -9.86 -5.05 -22.03
CA PHE A 191 -8.74 -5.65 -22.75
C PHE A 191 -7.64 -4.66 -23.05
N ASP A 192 -7.91 -3.35 -22.90
CA ASP A 192 -6.91 -2.29 -22.97
C ASP A 192 -7.31 -1.13 -22.05
N ALA A 193 -6.34 -0.31 -21.63
CA ALA A 193 -6.55 0.79 -20.71
C ALA A 193 -5.51 1.90 -20.96
N ASP A 194 -5.95 3.15 -20.86
CA ASP A 194 -5.11 4.33 -20.94
C ASP A 194 -5.59 5.34 -19.88
N ASP A 195 -5.29 5.05 -18.62
CA ASP A 195 -5.79 5.76 -17.45
C ASP A 195 -5.20 7.18 -17.36
N VAL A 196 -6.01 8.16 -16.92
CA VAL A 196 -5.55 9.53 -16.64
C VAL A 196 -4.87 9.56 -15.28
N GLU A 197 -3.57 9.83 -15.27
CA GLU A 197 -2.78 9.92 -14.04
C GLU A 197 -2.56 11.37 -13.62
N LEU A 198 -2.86 11.68 -12.36
CA LEU A 198 -2.56 12.96 -11.74
C LEU A 198 -1.86 12.73 -10.40
N GLU A 199 -0.71 13.33 -10.21
CA GLU A 199 -0.01 13.22 -8.93
C GLU A 199 -0.85 13.79 -7.77
N TYR A 200 -1.64 14.83 -8.03
CA TYR A 200 -2.58 15.45 -7.10
C TYR A 200 -3.91 15.71 -7.81
N SER A 201 -4.98 15.21 -7.25
CA SER A 201 -6.34 15.43 -7.76
C SER A 201 -6.91 16.77 -7.29
N ASP A 202 -8.14 17.08 -7.72
CA ASP A 202 -8.98 18.16 -7.18
C ASP A 202 -9.20 18.05 -5.66
N GLN A 203 -9.05 16.85 -5.10
CA GLN A 203 -9.19 16.57 -3.66
C GLN A 203 -7.89 16.76 -2.87
N ALA A 204 -6.85 17.35 -3.45
CA ALA A 204 -5.59 17.61 -2.74
C ALA A 204 -5.77 18.58 -1.55
N PHE A 205 -4.99 18.36 -0.49
CA PHE A 205 -4.91 19.31 0.60
C PHE A 205 -4.18 20.58 0.16
N PRO A 206 -4.62 21.77 0.60
CA PRO A 206 -3.94 23.03 0.29
C PRO A 206 -2.48 23.01 0.74
N GLU A 207 -1.61 23.72 0.03
CA GLU A 207 -0.19 23.81 0.36
C GLU A 207 0.06 24.41 1.77
N GLN A 208 -0.88 25.20 2.26
CA GLN A 208 -0.80 25.80 3.60
C GLN A 208 -1.35 24.90 4.71
N HIS A 209 -1.84 23.68 4.38
CA HIS A 209 -2.36 22.78 5.40
C HIS A 209 -1.25 22.34 6.37
N PRO A 210 -1.41 22.54 7.71
CA PRO A 210 -0.29 22.41 8.64
C PRO A 210 0.29 20.99 8.77
N ALA A 211 -0.48 19.97 8.48
CA ALA A 211 -0.06 18.57 8.65
C ALA A 211 -0.04 17.74 7.36
N LEU A 212 -0.83 18.09 6.35
CA LEU A 212 -1.07 17.25 5.16
C LEU A 212 -0.66 17.94 3.85
N ALA A 213 -0.07 19.13 3.93
CA ALA A 213 0.49 19.81 2.77
C ALA A 213 1.64 19.01 2.13
N ARG A 214 1.92 19.32 0.87
CA ARG A 214 3.10 18.80 0.17
C ARG A 214 4.37 19.06 0.99
N GLY A 215 5.25 18.06 1.07
CA GLY A 215 6.53 18.18 1.78
C GLY A 215 6.46 17.95 3.28
N THR A 216 5.29 17.62 3.86
CA THR A 216 5.24 17.15 5.24
C THR A 216 5.56 15.65 5.31
N GLU A 217 6.19 15.21 6.41
CA GLU A 217 6.52 13.80 6.64
C GLU A 217 5.26 12.91 6.65
N LEU A 218 4.15 13.42 7.20
CA LEU A 218 2.89 12.70 7.20
C LEU A 218 2.36 12.49 5.78
N ASN A 219 2.40 13.51 4.91
CA ASN A 219 2.00 13.40 3.51
C ASN A 219 2.87 12.37 2.78
N ALA A 220 4.19 12.45 2.95
CA ALA A 220 5.14 11.51 2.33
C ALA A 220 4.88 10.06 2.78
N PHE A 221 4.68 9.84 4.06
CA PHE A 221 4.37 8.52 4.63
C PHE A 221 3.06 7.94 4.08
N LEU A 222 1.98 8.71 4.08
CA LEU A 222 0.68 8.25 3.61
C LEU A 222 0.69 7.97 2.10
N ARG A 223 1.35 8.80 1.30
CA ARG A 223 1.56 8.54 -0.14
C ARG A 223 2.30 7.24 -0.37
N GLN A 224 3.37 7.00 0.37
CA GLN A 224 4.14 5.77 0.27
C GLN A 224 3.29 4.55 0.64
N LEU A 225 2.51 4.61 1.72
CA LEU A 225 1.62 3.54 2.14
C LEU A 225 0.62 3.19 1.03
N ARG A 226 -0.01 4.20 0.42
CA ARG A 226 -0.98 3.99 -0.68
C ARG A 226 -0.32 3.46 -1.96
N ARG A 227 0.87 3.97 -2.33
CA ARG A 227 1.63 3.50 -3.49
C ARG A 227 1.99 2.01 -3.40
N GLN A 228 2.29 1.52 -2.20
CA GLN A 228 2.55 0.11 -1.97
C GLN A 228 1.30 -0.77 -2.10
N SER A 229 0.11 -0.18 -2.00
CA SER A 229 -1.17 -0.92 -2.05
C SER A 229 -1.67 -1.19 -3.48
N GLY A 230 -1.08 -0.58 -4.51
CA GLY A 230 -1.47 -0.81 -5.90
C GLY A 230 -1.02 0.31 -6.84
N PRO A 231 -0.97 0.04 -8.15
CA PRO A 231 -0.47 0.98 -9.16
C PRO A 231 -1.45 2.11 -9.49
N ASP A 232 -2.64 2.12 -8.92
CA ASP A 232 -3.72 3.07 -9.18
C ASP A 232 -3.80 4.20 -8.17
N ASP A 233 -2.73 4.42 -7.39
CA ASP A 233 -2.67 5.47 -6.36
C ASP A 233 -2.76 6.89 -6.94
N THR A 234 -2.21 7.12 -8.13
CA THR A 234 -2.23 8.38 -8.87
C THR A 234 -3.21 8.40 -10.03
N VAL A 235 -3.89 7.31 -10.30
CA VAL A 235 -4.94 7.28 -11.34
C VAL A 235 -6.11 8.14 -10.87
N ASN A 236 -6.35 9.23 -11.59
CA ASN A 236 -7.48 10.15 -11.35
C ASN A 236 -8.76 9.61 -11.99
N GLN A 237 -8.62 9.03 -13.18
CA GLN A 237 -9.75 8.56 -13.96
C GLN A 237 -9.38 7.29 -14.73
N PHE A 238 -10.17 6.24 -14.58
CA PHE A 238 -10.03 5.03 -15.38
C PHE A 238 -10.56 5.27 -16.78
N VAL A 239 -9.80 4.90 -17.81
CA VAL A 239 -10.21 4.97 -19.22
C VAL A 239 -9.94 3.62 -19.84
N TRP A 240 -10.98 2.80 -19.98
CA TRP A 240 -10.88 1.39 -20.34
C TRP A 240 -11.63 1.03 -21.62
N MET A 241 -10.97 0.27 -22.48
CA MET A 241 -11.59 -0.35 -23.64
C MET A 241 -12.17 -1.70 -23.26
N CYS A 242 -13.47 -1.89 -23.52
CA CYS A 242 -14.23 -3.06 -23.11
C CYS A 242 -14.82 -3.80 -24.33
N THR A 243 -14.84 -5.12 -24.22
CA THR A 243 -15.53 -6.01 -25.18
C THR A 243 -16.60 -6.84 -24.49
N ALA A 244 -17.61 -7.26 -25.23
CA ALA A 244 -18.66 -8.12 -24.71
C ALA A 244 -18.10 -9.53 -24.39
N SER A 245 -18.50 -10.08 -23.26
CA SER A 245 -18.15 -11.43 -22.78
C SER A 245 -19.38 -12.12 -22.19
N GLU A 246 -19.23 -13.37 -21.75
CA GLU A 246 -20.28 -14.01 -20.97
C GLU A 246 -20.36 -13.39 -19.57
N PRO A 247 -21.58 -13.10 -19.07
CA PRO A 247 -21.76 -12.59 -17.71
C PRO A 247 -21.27 -13.63 -16.70
N ASN A 248 -20.48 -13.18 -15.74
CA ASN A 248 -20.12 -14.02 -14.61
C ASN A 248 -21.11 -13.78 -13.47
N SER A 249 -21.73 -14.83 -12.95
CA SER A 249 -22.65 -14.80 -11.80
C SER A 249 -21.96 -14.47 -10.46
N ALA A 250 -20.72 -13.98 -10.50
CA ALA A 250 -20.03 -13.48 -9.31
C ALA A 250 -20.90 -12.38 -8.68
N THR A 251 -21.57 -12.71 -7.61
CA THR A 251 -22.41 -11.80 -6.84
C THR A 251 -21.55 -10.63 -6.31
N LEU A 252 -22.03 -9.40 -6.52
CA LEU A 252 -21.49 -8.20 -5.88
C LEU A 252 -21.75 -8.18 -4.36
N THR A 253 -22.39 -9.21 -3.83
CA THR A 253 -22.63 -9.37 -2.40
C THR A 253 -21.31 -9.55 -1.68
N VAL A 254 -21.00 -8.61 -0.80
CA VAL A 254 -20.02 -8.82 0.26
C VAL A 254 -20.48 -10.07 1.01
N SER A 255 -19.73 -11.16 0.89
CA SER A 255 -19.99 -12.37 1.67
C SER A 255 -19.79 -12.01 3.14
N VAL A 256 -20.88 -11.94 3.88
CA VAL A 256 -20.87 -11.59 5.31
C VAL A 256 -20.30 -12.73 6.16
N LYS A 257 -19.99 -13.87 5.56
CA LYS A 257 -19.40 -15.01 6.25
C LYS A 257 -18.31 -15.61 5.38
N GLU A 258 -17.07 -15.14 5.61
CA GLU A 258 -15.92 -15.86 5.06
C GLU A 258 -15.92 -17.31 5.59
N PRO A 259 -15.60 -18.29 4.74
CA PRO A 259 -15.41 -19.66 5.21
C PRO A 259 -14.31 -19.68 6.28
N ALA A 260 -14.41 -20.60 7.24
CA ALA A 260 -13.37 -20.80 8.23
C ALA A 260 -12.02 -20.98 7.51
N ARG A 261 -11.07 -20.10 7.77
CA ARG A 261 -9.75 -20.12 7.18
C ARG A 261 -8.84 -21.00 8.04
N PRO A 262 -7.86 -21.69 7.46
CA PRO A 262 -6.81 -22.27 8.27
C PRO A 262 -6.02 -21.14 8.96
N PHE A 263 -5.41 -21.45 10.09
CA PHE A 263 -4.55 -20.49 10.76
C PHE A 263 -3.35 -20.11 9.86
N LEU A 264 -2.66 -21.12 9.31
CA LEU A 264 -1.42 -20.88 8.57
C LEU A 264 -1.51 -21.36 7.12
N SER A 265 -1.09 -20.52 6.16
CA SER A 265 -0.72 -20.94 4.82
C SER A 265 0.79 -21.08 4.72
N ILE A 266 1.28 -22.26 4.40
CA ILE A 266 2.70 -22.53 4.22
C ILE A 266 3.02 -22.48 2.73
N VAL A 267 3.81 -21.48 2.31
CA VAL A 267 4.22 -21.30 0.92
C VAL A 267 5.59 -21.91 0.73
N MET A 268 5.65 -23.00 -0.06
CA MET A 268 6.89 -23.70 -0.43
C MET A 268 7.20 -23.44 -1.89
N ARG A 269 8.33 -22.82 -2.20
CA ARG A 269 8.82 -22.70 -3.58
C ARG A 269 9.80 -23.82 -3.88
N THR A 270 9.69 -24.43 -5.08
CA THR A 270 10.60 -25.49 -5.51
C THR A 270 10.87 -25.48 -7.01
N GLN A 271 12.05 -25.88 -7.40
CA GLN A 271 12.42 -26.19 -8.80
C GLN A 271 12.49 -27.72 -9.05
N GLY A 272 12.08 -28.53 -8.08
CA GLY A 272 12.10 -29.99 -8.19
C GLY A 272 13.49 -30.63 -8.14
N ARG A 273 14.54 -29.87 -7.80
CA ARG A 273 15.94 -30.35 -7.81
C ARG A 273 16.37 -30.97 -6.49
N ARG A 274 15.66 -30.69 -5.39
CA ARG A 274 15.98 -31.10 -4.02
C ARG A 274 14.91 -32.04 -3.44
N ILE A 275 14.56 -33.08 -4.19
CA ILE A 275 13.47 -33.98 -3.83
C ILE A 275 13.67 -34.68 -2.49
N ALA A 276 14.91 -35.01 -2.12
CA ALA A 276 15.22 -35.63 -0.83
C ALA A 276 14.92 -34.66 0.34
N SER A 277 15.38 -33.41 0.26
CA SER A 277 15.12 -32.38 1.27
C SER A 277 13.62 -32.05 1.34
N MET A 278 12.98 -31.90 0.19
CA MET A 278 11.54 -31.64 0.14
C MET A 278 10.73 -32.75 0.84
N ARG A 279 11.16 -34.01 0.70
CA ARG A 279 10.52 -35.14 1.40
C ARG A 279 10.72 -35.04 2.92
N GLU A 280 11.88 -34.60 3.37
CA GLU A 280 12.14 -34.37 4.81
C GLU A 280 11.28 -33.23 5.35
N ALA A 281 11.17 -32.12 4.61
CA ALA A 281 10.30 -31.00 4.96
C ALA A 281 8.83 -31.45 5.09
N PHE A 282 8.32 -32.23 4.13
CA PHE A 282 6.95 -32.78 4.20
C PHE A 282 6.77 -33.78 5.34
N THR A 283 7.77 -34.61 5.64
CA THR A 283 7.74 -35.51 6.79
C THR A 283 7.62 -34.73 8.09
N SER A 284 8.33 -33.62 8.20
CA SER A 284 8.28 -32.72 9.33
C SER A 284 6.92 -31.99 9.43
N LEU A 285 6.35 -31.58 8.30
CA LEU A 285 4.98 -31.02 8.29
C LEU A 285 3.93 -32.04 8.73
N ALA A 286 4.10 -33.31 8.36
CA ALA A 286 3.21 -34.39 8.83
C ALA A 286 3.30 -34.65 10.34
N GLY A 287 4.38 -34.23 10.97
CA GLY A 287 4.64 -34.36 12.42
C GLY A 287 4.38 -33.11 13.25
N GLN A 288 3.66 -32.11 12.72
CA GLN A 288 3.33 -30.90 13.47
C GLN A 288 2.34 -31.19 14.62
N ASP A 289 2.55 -30.54 15.77
CA ASP A 289 1.66 -30.62 16.93
C ASP A 289 0.31 -29.96 16.67
N ASP A 290 0.30 -28.88 15.87
CA ASP A 290 -0.89 -28.21 15.38
C ASP A 290 -1.03 -28.42 13.87
N THR A 291 -2.21 -28.84 13.44
CA THR A 291 -2.50 -29.17 12.03
C THR A 291 -3.41 -28.17 11.34
N ASP A 292 -3.67 -27.00 11.94
CA ASP A 292 -4.51 -25.97 11.33
C ASP A 292 -3.74 -25.15 10.28
N PHE A 293 -3.32 -25.84 9.22
CA PHE A 293 -2.60 -25.22 8.11
C PHE A 293 -2.94 -25.83 6.75
N GLU A 294 -2.65 -25.09 5.68
CA GLU A 294 -2.58 -25.56 4.30
C GLU A 294 -1.15 -25.42 3.76
N VAL A 295 -0.81 -26.19 2.73
CA VAL A 295 0.48 -26.11 2.04
C VAL A 295 0.26 -25.70 0.59
N ILE A 296 0.98 -24.68 0.14
CA ILE A 296 0.97 -24.19 -1.24
C ILE A 296 2.36 -24.39 -1.81
N VAL A 297 2.51 -25.46 -2.59
CA VAL A 297 3.74 -25.72 -3.32
C VAL A 297 3.72 -24.95 -4.62
N VAL A 298 4.68 -24.05 -4.84
CA VAL A 298 4.84 -23.33 -6.11
C VAL A 298 6.03 -23.92 -6.86
N GLY A 299 5.71 -24.75 -7.84
CA GLY A 299 6.68 -25.36 -8.74
C GLY A 299 7.10 -24.37 -9.83
N HIS A 300 8.36 -23.87 -9.74
CA HIS A 300 8.87 -22.86 -10.65
C HIS A 300 9.73 -23.45 -11.74
N ARG A 301 9.25 -23.35 -12.99
CA ARG A 301 9.95 -23.85 -14.19
C ARG A 301 10.30 -25.35 -14.10
N LEU A 302 9.36 -26.14 -13.59
CA LEU A 302 9.52 -27.57 -13.50
C LEU A 302 9.51 -28.22 -14.89
N GLY A 303 10.49 -29.07 -15.19
CA GLY A 303 10.39 -30.01 -16.31
C GLY A 303 9.40 -31.12 -16.01
N LEU A 304 9.16 -31.99 -16.99
CA LEU A 304 8.18 -33.08 -16.84
C LEU A 304 8.56 -34.11 -15.78
N ASP A 305 9.86 -34.34 -15.59
CA ASP A 305 10.34 -35.33 -14.61
C ASP A 305 10.39 -34.72 -13.21
N GLU A 306 10.87 -33.47 -13.06
CA GLU A 306 10.84 -32.74 -11.80
C GLU A 306 9.38 -32.58 -11.30
N LEU A 307 8.45 -32.31 -12.21
CA LEU A 307 7.03 -32.22 -11.87
C LEU A 307 6.50 -33.54 -11.28
N LYS A 308 6.77 -34.68 -11.95
CA LYS A 308 6.35 -36.00 -11.44
C LYS A 308 6.98 -36.34 -10.09
N ASP A 309 8.23 -35.92 -9.88
CA ASP A 309 8.92 -36.18 -8.62
C ASP A 309 8.34 -35.31 -7.49
N VAL A 310 7.99 -34.05 -7.75
CA VAL A 310 7.28 -33.18 -6.80
C VAL A 310 5.89 -33.74 -6.49
N GLU A 311 5.10 -34.10 -7.51
CA GLU A 311 3.77 -34.72 -7.34
C GLU A 311 3.88 -36.01 -6.48
N ARG A 312 4.89 -36.85 -6.72
CA ARG A 312 5.13 -38.06 -5.91
C ARG A 312 5.44 -37.74 -4.45
N VAL A 313 6.25 -36.69 -4.16
CA VAL A 313 6.52 -36.28 -2.77
C VAL A 313 5.20 -35.88 -2.08
N ILE A 314 4.32 -35.15 -2.77
CA ILE A 314 3.02 -34.76 -2.22
C ILE A 314 2.15 -36.00 -1.99
N ASP A 315 2.09 -36.92 -2.96
CA ASP A 315 1.25 -38.12 -2.91
C ASP A 315 1.67 -39.14 -1.85
N ASP A 316 2.97 -39.20 -1.53
CA ASP A 316 3.54 -40.10 -0.52
C ASP A 316 3.14 -39.71 0.92
N ASN A 317 2.48 -38.55 1.13
CA ASN A 317 2.11 -38.05 2.45
C ASN A 317 0.75 -38.61 2.95
N PRO A 318 0.44 -38.52 4.25
CA PRO A 318 -0.86 -38.87 4.80
C PRO A 318 -1.99 -38.13 4.11
N ALA A 319 -3.16 -38.78 3.97
CA ALA A 319 -4.31 -38.25 3.23
C ALA A 319 -4.69 -36.82 3.69
N TRP A 320 -4.71 -36.57 5.01
CA TRP A 320 -5.07 -35.28 5.57
C TRP A 320 -4.13 -34.15 5.13
N LEU A 321 -2.81 -34.41 5.00
CA LEU A 321 -1.83 -33.41 4.55
C LEU A 321 -1.90 -33.23 3.03
N ARG A 322 -2.04 -34.33 2.29
CA ARG A 322 -2.21 -34.30 0.84
C ARG A 322 -3.44 -33.49 0.42
N GLU A 323 -4.57 -33.68 1.08
CA GLU A 323 -5.81 -32.96 0.80
C GLU A 323 -5.72 -31.44 1.07
N ARG A 324 -4.81 -31.02 1.97
CA ARG A 324 -4.53 -29.62 2.29
C ARG A 324 -3.34 -29.05 1.50
N THR A 325 -2.74 -29.84 0.62
CA THR A 325 -1.60 -29.43 -0.20
C THR A 325 -2.06 -29.14 -1.63
N ARG A 326 -1.70 -27.97 -2.13
CA ARG A 326 -1.97 -27.54 -3.51
C ARG A 326 -0.66 -27.31 -4.25
N LEU A 327 -0.53 -27.84 -5.47
CA LEU A 327 0.60 -27.58 -6.36
C LEU A 327 0.20 -26.54 -7.41
N LEU A 328 0.87 -25.41 -7.39
CA LEU A 328 0.77 -24.35 -8.40
C LEU A 328 1.96 -24.43 -9.34
N LYS A 329 1.71 -24.38 -10.65
CA LYS A 329 2.76 -24.48 -11.68
C LYS A 329 3.01 -23.07 -12.24
N LEU A 330 4.27 -22.66 -12.22
CA LEU A 330 4.72 -21.35 -12.69
C LEU A 330 5.94 -21.52 -13.61
N ASP A 331 5.84 -21.09 -14.86
CA ASP A 331 6.86 -21.28 -15.90
C ASP A 331 7.60 -19.97 -16.26
N HIS A 332 7.25 -18.87 -15.65
CA HIS A 332 7.79 -17.53 -15.91
C HIS A 332 8.23 -16.81 -14.62
N GLY A 333 8.76 -15.60 -14.80
CA GLY A 333 9.14 -14.73 -13.69
C GLY A 333 10.54 -14.97 -13.13
N THR A 334 10.83 -14.28 -12.04
CA THR A 334 12.10 -14.37 -11.30
C THR A 334 12.00 -15.40 -10.16
N ARG A 335 13.05 -15.56 -9.36
CA ARG A 335 13.00 -16.39 -8.14
C ARG A 335 12.01 -15.89 -7.08
N VAL A 336 11.61 -14.62 -7.16
CA VAL A 336 10.67 -13.97 -6.22
C VAL A 336 9.22 -14.18 -6.64
N THR A 337 8.96 -14.28 -7.94
CA THR A 337 7.60 -14.48 -8.48
C THR A 337 6.84 -15.64 -7.83
N PRO A 338 7.46 -16.82 -7.53
CA PRO A 338 6.80 -17.89 -6.79
C PRO A 338 6.29 -17.51 -5.41
N LEU A 339 6.98 -16.61 -4.67
CA LEU A 339 6.52 -16.13 -3.37
C LEU A 339 5.26 -15.27 -3.55
N ASN A 340 5.26 -14.31 -4.48
CA ASN A 340 4.08 -13.51 -4.78
C ASN A 340 2.89 -14.38 -5.21
N HIS A 341 3.15 -15.41 -6.01
CA HIS A 341 2.10 -16.33 -6.49
C HIS A 341 1.52 -17.19 -5.36
N GLY A 342 2.40 -17.72 -4.49
CA GLY A 342 2.00 -18.49 -3.32
C GLY A 342 1.23 -17.66 -2.31
N PHE A 343 1.72 -16.47 -1.97
CA PHE A 343 1.05 -15.54 -1.06
C PHE A 343 -0.31 -15.11 -1.61
N ALA A 344 -0.42 -14.85 -2.90
CA ALA A 344 -1.71 -14.52 -3.53
C ALA A 344 -2.73 -15.67 -3.43
N ALA A 345 -2.27 -16.92 -3.45
CA ALA A 345 -3.11 -18.11 -3.33
C ALA A 345 -3.41 -18.49 -1.87
N ALA A 346 -2.74 -17.87 -0.89
CA ALA A 346 -2.86 -18.19 0.53
C ALA A 346 -4.23 -17.79 1.10
N ASN A 347 -4.87 -18.70 1.84
CA ASN A 347 -6.15 -18.47 2.50
C ASN A 347 -6.01 -18.29 4.02
N GLY A 348 -4.89 -18.71 4.62
CA GLY A 348 -4.64 -18.65 6.06
C GLY A 348 -4.72 -17.26 6.65
N GLU A 349 -4.91 -17.18 7.95
CA GLU A 349 -4.84 -15.92 8.70
C GLU A 349 -3.40 -15.39 8.73
N TYR A 350 -2.44 -16.31 8.75
CA TYR A 350 -1.01 -16.06 8.63
C TYR A 350 -0.41 -16.81 7.44
N ILE A 351 0.73 -16.32 6.94
CA ILE A 351 1.45 -16.91 5.81
C ILE A 351 2.92 -17.07 6.20
N ALA A 352 3.45 -18.28 6.09
CA ALA A 352 4.87 -18.56 6.32
C ALA A 352 5.55 -19.04 5.06
N ILE A 353 6.85 -18.76 4.94
CA ILE A 353 7.72 -19.28 3.88
C ILE A 353 8.44 -20.52 4.41
N LEU A 354 8.38 -21.59 3.65
CA LEU A 354 9.18 -22.81 3.89
C LEU A 354 9.90 -23.15 2.58
N ASP A 355 11.21 -22.94 2.53
CA ASP A 355 11.99 -23.40 1.38
C ASP A 355 12.07 -24.94 1.37
N ASP A 356 12.24 -25.54 0.18
CA ASP A 356 12.19 -26.99 -0.02
C ASP A 356 13.36 -27.77 0.61
N ASP A 357 14.26 -27.06 1.30
CA ASP A 357 15.46 -27.59 1.96
C ASP A 357 15.51 -27.31 3.47
N ASP A 358 14.51 -26.66 4.03
CA ASP A 358 14.44 -26.33 5.46
C ASP A 358 13.51 -27.27 6.24
N ILE A 359 13.72 -27.38 7.55
CA ILE A 359 12.98 -28.32 8.39
C ILE A 359 12.31 -27.61 9.56
N PRO A 360 10.98 -27.51 9.58
CA PRO A 360 10.24 -27.08 10.77
C PRO A 360 10.21 -28.20 11.83
N PHE A 361 10.32 -27.86 13.13
CA PHE A 361 10.09 -28.81 14.22
C PHE A 361 8.60 -28.96 14.51
N ALA A 362 8.22 -29.95 15.30
CA ALA A 362 6.85 -30.24 15.61
C ALA A 362 6.06 -29.06 16.21
N ASN A 363 6.74 -28.19 16.97
CA ASN A 363 6.18 -27.00 17.59
C ASN A 363 6.19 -25.74 16.71
N TRP A 364 6.46 -25.86 15.40
CA TRP A 364 6.61 -24.68 14.55
C TRP A 364 5.27 -23.95 14.32
N VAL A 365 4.22 -24.68 13.97
CA VAL A 365 2.88 -24.11 13.77
C VAL A 365 2.28 -23.64 15.11
N SER A 366 2.30 -24.48 16.15
CA SER A 366 1.72 -24.15 17.46
C SER A 366 2.39 -22.92 18.09
N THR A 367 3.71 -22.72 17.91
CA THR A 367 4.38 -21.51 18.38
C THR A 367 3.87 -20.25 17.66
N PHE A 368 3.58 -20.32 16.36
CA PHE A 368 3.00 -19.18 15.65
C PHE A 368 1.56 -18.89 16.07
N VAL A 369 0.77 -19.94 16.38
CA VAL A 369 -0.58 -19.77 16.94
C VAL A 369 -0.51 -19.03 18.29
N GLU A 370 0.36 -19.48 19.20
CA GLU A 370 0.54 -18.84 20.50
C GLU A 370 0.92 -17.36 20.37
N LEU A 371 1.88 -17.03 19.49
CA LEU A 371 2.31 -15.65 19.24
C LEU A 371 1.21 -14.79 18.63
N ALA A 372 0.40 -15.36 17.74
CA ALA A 372 -0.72 -14.66 17.12
C ALA A 372 -1.86 -14.40 18.13
N ASP A 373 -2.11 -15.33 19.05
CA ASP A 373 -3.08 -15.17 20.12
C ASP A 373 -2.66 -14.08 21.11
N GLU A 374 -1.36 -14.03 21.46
CA GLU A 374 -0.81 -13.01 22.36
C GLU A 374 -0.82 -11.62 21.73
N ARG A 375 -0.53 -11.52 20.42
CA ARG A 375 -0.49 -10.25 19.69
C ARG A 375 -1.05 -10.40 18.27
N PRO A 376 -2.38 -10.40 18.11
CA PRO A 376 -3.02 -10.54 16.81
C PRO A 376 -2.58 -9.48 15.79
N GLY A 377 -2.29 -9.92 14.57
CA GLY A 377 -1.91 -9.05 13.47
C GLY A 377 -0.45 -8.58 13.46
N ALA A 378 0.36 -8.91 14.47
CA ALA A 378 1.81 -8.73 14.41
C ALA A 378 2.46 -9.89 13.65
N ILE A 379 3.65 -9.67 13.07
CA ILE A 379 4.49 -10.77 12.58
C ILE A 379 4.83 -11.69 13.75
N ALA A 380 4.51 -12.97 13.65
CA ALA A 380 4.94 -13.98 14.60
C ALA A 380 6.34 -14.46 14.23
N ARG A 381 7.30 -14.38 15.17
CA ARG A 381 8.69 -14.76 14.94
C ARG A 381 9.19 -15.72 16.01
N ALA A 382 9.73 -16.85 15.59
CA ALA A 382 10.43 -17.82 16.45
C ALA A 382 11.92 -17.88 16.12
N VAL A 383 12.66 -18.83 16.67
CA VAL A 383 14.11 -18.98 16.41
C VAL A 383 14.36 -20.18 15.51
N ALA A 384 15.12 -19.98 14.44
CA ALA A 384 15.73 -21.07 13.69
C ALA A 384 17.16 -21.35 14.20
N VAL A 385 17.62 -22.58 14.06
CA VAL A 385 19.03 -22.93 14.21
C VAL A 385 19.66 -23.15 12.84
N ARG A 386 20.90 -22.73 12.67
CA ARG A 386 21.66 -22.98 11.44
C ARG A 386 22.23 -24.38 11.47
N GLN A 387 22.13 -25.10 10.35
CA GLN A 387 22.81 -26.38 10.14
C GLN A 387 23.50 -26.37 8.78
N ASP A 388 24.83 -26.58 8.77
CA ASP A 388 25.55 -26.73 7.52
C ASP A 388 25.29 -28.10 6.92
N ILE A 389 25.05 -28.15 5.61
CA ILE A 389 24.75 -29.37 4.87
C ILE A 389 25.51 -29.42 3.54
N GLU A 390 25.74 -30.65 3.05
CA GLU A 390 26.37 -30.90 1.76
C GLU A 390 25.71 -32.07 1.02
N ASN A 391 25.81 -32.04 -0.31
CA ASN A 391 25.42 -33.17 -1.14
C ASN A 391 26.46 -34.27 -1.05
N VAL A 392 26.00 -35.49 -0.82
CA VAL A 392 26.84 -36.68 -0.82
C VAL A 392 26.26 -37.76 -1.72
N SER A 393 27.09 -38.64 -2.22
CA SER A 393 26.61 -39.82 -2.94
C SER A 393 26.88 -41.06 -2.09
N VAL A 394 25.83 -41.78 -1.74
CA VAL A 394 25.92 -43.03 -0.97
C VAL A 394 25.37 -44.15 -1.85
N LEU A 395 26.22 -45.12 -2.16
CA LEU A 395 25.88 -46.24 -3.04
C LEU A 395 25.23 -45.79 -4.37
N SER A 396 25.81 -44.77 -5.00
CA SER A 396 25.30 -44.14 -6.25
C SER A 396 23.95 -43.49 -6.14
N ARG A 397 23.45 -43.20 -4.93
CA ARG A 397 22.21 -42.45 -4.70
C ARG A 397 22.56 -41.07 -4.11
N PRO A 398 21.91 -40.02 -4.58
CA PRO A 398 22.03 -38.71 -3.97
C PRO A 398 21.50 -38.74 -2.53
N GLY A 399 22.19 -38.08 -1.63
CA GLY A 399 21.78 -37.90 -0.24
C GLY A 399 22.35 -36.60 0.31
N ILE A 400 21.93 -36.26 1.51
CA ILE A 400 22.37 -35.07 2.23
C ILE A 400 23.11 -35.50 3.49
N ARG A 401 24.21 -34.81 3.80
CA ARG A 401 24.95 -35.00 5.02
C ARG A 401 25.01 -33.67 5.78
N THR A 402 24.66 -33.72 7.05
CA THR A 402 24.88 -32.59 7.97
C THR A 402 26.36 -32.54 8.39
N GLU A 403 26.89 -31.34 8.54
CA GLU A 403 28.23 -31.08 9.04
C GLU A 403 28.16 -30.26 10.33
N GLY A 404 28.77 -30.81 11.39
CA GLY A 404 28.70 -30.21 12.73
C GLY A 404 27.34 -30.37 13.41
N ALA A 405 27.19 -29.72 14.55
CA ALA A 405 25.91 -29.62 15.28
C ALA A 405 25.14 -28.39 14.83
N PRO A 406 23.78 -28.37 14.97
CA PRO A 406 23.02 -27.16 14.75
C PRO A 406 23.46 -26.02 15.67
N GLU A 407 23.61 -24.83 15.13
CA GLU A 407 24.12 -23.64 15.84
C GLU A 407 23.01 -22.59 16.02
N ARG A 408 22.89 -22.04 17.22
CA ARG A 408 22.00 -20.93 17.51
C ARG A 408 22.73 -19.61 17.25
N ILE A 409 22.71 -19.16 16.01
CA ILE A 409 23.35 -17.89 15.59
C ILE A 409 22.37 -16.72 15.51
N TYR A 410 21.07 -16.99 15.44
CA TYR A 410 20.05 -15.96 15.31
C TYR A 410 19.56 -15.49 16.69
N PRO A 411 19.34 -14.16 16.88
CA PRO A 411 18.90 -13.61 18.16
C PRO A 411 17.49 -14.11 18.53
N PRO A 412 17.19 -14.28 19.84
CA PRO A 412 15.87 -14.77 20.27
C PRO A 412 14.74 -13.73 20.12
N VAL A 413 15.07 -12.45 20.05
CA VAL A 413 14.13 -11.35 19.95
C VAL A 413 14.46 -10.55 18.69
N PHE A 414 13.43 -10.11 17.99
CA PHE A 414 13.60 -9.23 16.84
C PHE A 414 13.99 -7.83 17.31
N ASP A 415 15.09 -7.33 16.77
CA ASP A 415 15.52 -5.94 16.95
C ASP A 415 15.33 -5.19 15.63
N PHE A 416 14.39 -4.24 15.63
CA PHE A 416 14.07 -3.46 14.44
C PHE A 416 15.25 -2.60 13.98
N LEU A 417 16.02 -2.01 14.91
CA LEU A 417 17.16 -1.16 14.58
C LEU A 417 18.31 -1.96 14.00
N GLU A 418 18.56 -3.17 14.52
CA GLU A 418 19.57 -4.09 13.99
C GLU A 418 19.23 -4.46 12.53
N HIS A 419 17.94 -4.77 12.27
CA HIS A 419 17.47 -5.14 10.94
C HIS A 419 17.47 -3.99 9.93
N LEU A 420 17.66 -2.72 10.35
CA LEU A 420 17.94 -1.62 9.42
C LEU A 420 19.30 -1.76 8.74
N SER A 421 20.20 -2.58 9.28
CA SER A 421 21.55 -2.75 8.79
C SER A 421 21.81 -4.11 8.16
N TYR A 422 21.21 -5.20 8.67
CA TYR A 422 21.35 -6.54 8.14
C TYR A 422 20.22 -7.47 8.58
N ASN A 423 19.98 -8.53 7.83
CA ASN A 423 18.95 -9.52 8.15
C ASN A 423 19.50 -10.60 9.10
N SER A 424 18.99 -10.66 10.32
CA SER A 424 19.23 -11.73 11.29
C SER A 424 18.02 -12.65 11.49
N THR A 425 17.05 -12.64 10.57
CA THR A 425 15.81 -13.41 10.65
C THR A 425 15.63 -14.28 9.39
N PRO A 426 15.90 -15.58 9.46
CA PRO A 426 15.63 -16.49 8.35
C PRO A 426 14.15 -16.56 7.98
N PRO A 427 13.79 -16.75 6.69
CA PRO A 427 12.38 -16.76 6.26
C PRO A 427 11.55 -17.85 6.96
N ILE A 428 12.09 -19.01 7.26
CA ILE A 428 11.40 -20.09 7.98
C ILE A 428 11.03 -19.72 9.43
N SER A 429 11.67 -18.70 10.00
CA SER A 429 11.43 -18.31 11.40
C SER A 429 10.25 -17.34 11.59
N VAL A 430 9.54 -16.98 10.53
CA VAL A 430 8.47 -15.97 10.58
C VAL A 430 7.17 -16.44 9.93
N ALA A 431 6.05 -16.03 10.53
CA ALA A 431 4.74 -16.05 9.90
C ALA A 431 4.19 -14.63 9.84
N PHE A 432 3.81 -14.22 8.63
CA PHE A 432 3.30 -12.88 8.34
C PHE A 432 1.78 -12.87 8.46
N PRO A 433 1.15 -11.87 9.10
CA PRO A 433 -0.29 -11.71 9.02
C PRO A 433 -0.71 -11.49 7.56
N ARG A 434 -1.84 -12.02 7.16
CA ARG A 434 -2.33 -12.00 5.76
C ARG A 434 -2.61 -10.59 5.24
N GLY A 435 -3.10 -9.69 6.10
CA GLY A 435 -3.57 -8.36 5.73
C GLY A 435 -2.58 -7.52 4.92
N PRO A 436 -1.31 -7.41 5.31
CA PRO A 436 -0.31 -6.66 4.55
C PRO A 436 -0.24 -7.05 3.07
N PHE A 437 -0.26 -8.34 2.75
CA PHE A 437 -0.22 -8.80 1.36
C PHE A 437 -1.58 -8.64 0.64
N HIS A 438 -2.66 -9.13 1.25
CA HIS A 438 -3.95 -9.23 0.57
C HIS A 438 -4.74 -7.93 0.58
N ASP A 439 -4.68 -7.16 1.66
CA ASP A 439 -5.50 -5.96 1.85
C ASP A 439 -4.71 -4.69 1.52
N LEU A 440 -3.45 -4.59 1.98
CA LEU A 440 -2.59 -3.45 1.72
C LEU A 440 -1.75 -3.58 0.45
N LYS A 441 -1.76 -4.74 -0.23
CA LYS A 441 -1.03 -5.02 -1.48
C LYS A 441 0.49 -4.85 -1.37
N ILE A 442 1.04 -5.04 -0.18
CA ILE A 442 2.48 -5.07 0.02
C ILE A 442 2.98 -6.42 -0.50
N VAL A 443 3.64 -6.42 -1.64
CA VAL A 443 4.15 -7.62 -2.32
C VAL A 443 5.66 -7.71 -2.24
N PHE A 444 6.24 -8.88 -2.53
CA PHE A 444 7.69 -9.03 -2.66
C PHE A 444 8.19 -8.28 -3.90
N ASP A 445 9.35 -7.65 -3.78
CA ASP A 445 9.98 -6.89 -4.88
C ASP A 445 10.70 -7.84 -5.85
N GLU A 446 10.14 -8.03 -7.02
CA GLU A 446 10.67 -8.93 -8.06
C GLU A 446 11.95 -8.42 -8.74
N THR A 447 12.39 -7.21 -8.42
CA THR A 447 13.66 -6.66 -8.92
C THR A 447 14.86 -7.14 -8.09
N LEU A 448 14.62 -7.73 -6.91
CA LEU A 448 15.66 -8.28 -6.04
C LEU A 448 15.96 -9.74 -6.43
N GLU A 449 17.23 -10.06 -6.60
CA GLU A 449 17.68 -11.42 -6.89
C GLU A 449 18.03 -12.20 -5.62
N THR A 450 18.30 -11.50 -4.52
CA THR A 450 18.54 -12.05 -3.19
C THR A 450 17.96 -11.12 -2.14
N THR A 451 17.78 -11.61 -0.90
CA THR A 451 17.31 -10.80 0.25
C THR A 451 15.91 -10.17 0.09
N GLU A 452 15.10 -10.73 -0.80
CA GLU A 452 13.70 -10.36 -1.02
C GLU A 452 12.84 -10.54 0.25
N ASP A 453 13.19 -11.52 1.06
CA ASP A 453 12.60 -11.82 2.37
C ASP A 453 12.85 -10.70 3.38
N TRP A 454 14.07 -10.15 3.41
CA TRP A 454 14.43 -9.04 4.28
C TRP A 454 13.68 -7.74 3.90
N ASP A 455 13.65 -7.39 2.62
CA ASP A 455 12.90 -6.22 2.13
C ASP A 455 11.41 -6.31 2.53
N TYR A 456 10.81 -7.48 2.32
CA TYR A 456 9.41 -7.72 2.68
C TYR A 456 9.19 -7.68 4.20
N LEU A 457 10.05 -8.34 4.97
CA LEU A 457 10.01 -8.33 6.43
C LEU A 457 10.02 -6.91 6.99
N MET A 458 10.95 -6.06 6.52
CA MET A 458 11.08 -4.69 7.03
C MET A 458 9.87 -3.82 6.70
N ARG A 459 9.32 -3.95 5.48
CA ARG A 459 8.13 -3.19 5.09
C ARG A 459 6.88 -3.61 5.89
N VAL A 460 6.72 -4.88 6.17
CA VAL A 460 5.62 -5.39 6.99
C VAL A 460 5.84 -5.08 8.46
N ALA A 461 7.05 -5.30 8.99
CA ALA A 461 7.38 -5.03 10.41
C ALA A 461 7.17 -3.57 10.81
N ALA A 462 7.44 -2.64 9.90
CA ALA A 462 7.20 -1.21 10.14
C ALA A 462 5.71 -0.87 10.38
N ILE A 463 4.79 -1.70 9.90
CA ILE A 463 3.34 -1.49 9.99
C ILE A 463 2.73 -2.32 11.12
N THR A 464 3.09 -3.60 11.19
CA THR A 464 2.44 -4.56 12.11
C THR A 464 3.21 -4.75 13.41
N GLY A 465 4.48 -4.40 13.43
CA GLY A 465 5.41 -4.82 14.46
C GLY A 465 5.71 -6.33 14.40
N VAL A 466 6.60 -6.77 15.29
CA VAL A 466 7.00 -8.18 15.39
C VAL A 466 6.80 -8.65 16.82
N HIS A 467 6.20 -9.82 17.00
CA HIS A 467 6.13 -10.51 18.29
C HIS A 467 7.02 -11.75 18.26
N SER A 468 7.93 -11.86 19.23
CA SER A 468 9.01 -12.87 19.19
C SER A 468 8.88 -13.87 20.31
N SER A 469 9.09 -15.17 19.99
CA SER A 469 9.31 -16.23 20.95
C SER A 469 10.79 -16.69 20.92
N PRO A 470 11.42 -16.97 22.06
CA PRO A 470 12.75 -17.56 22.11
C PRO A 470 12.77 -19.06 21.74
N ALA A 471 11.62 -19.66 21.48
CA ALA A 471 11.49 -21.07 21.13
C ALA A 471 12.23 -21.38 19.83
N ILE A 472 13.00 -22.46 19.84
CA ILE A 472 13.63 -23.00 18.64
C ILE A 472 12.60 -23.87 17.95
N THR A 473 12.24 -23.49 16.70
CA THR A 473 11.14 -24.13 15.96
C THR A 473 11.56 -24.71 14.63
N SER A 474 12.78 -24.46 14.18
CA SER A 474 13.19 -24.91 12.85
C SER A 474 14.70 -25.00 12.67
N ILE A 475 15.10 -25.74 11.65
CA ILE A 475 16.46 -25.79 11.13
C ILE A 475 16.49 -25.04 9.81
N TYR A 476 17.36 -24.04 9.72
CA TYR A 476 17.70 -23.33 8.50
C TYR A 476 19.00 -23.89 7.92
N HIS A 477 18.91 -24.56 6.76
CA HIS A 477 20.02 -25.23 6.15
C HIS A 477 20.91 -24.30 5.34
N TRP A 478 22.22 -24.44 5.57
CA TRP A 478 23.25 -23.74 4.82
C TRP A 478 24.03 -24.72 3.95
N TRP A 479 23.82 -24.64 2.65
CA TRP A 479 24.54 -25.49 1.70
C TRP A 479 25.99 -25.04 1.53
N LYS A 480 26.91 -25.94 1.73
CA LYS A 480 28.36 -25.74 1.42
C LYS A 480 28.68 -26.07 -0.03
N THR A 481 27.98 -27.02 -0.60
CA THR A 481 28.12 -27.46 -1.98
C THR A 481 26.77 -27.67 -2.59
N GLY A 482 26.62 -27.35 -3.90
CA GLY A 482 25.37 -27.51 -4.60
C GLY A 482 24.67 -26.18 -4.94
N GLU A 483 23.50 -26.26 -5.52
CA GLU A 483 22.72 -25.11 -5.96
C GLU A 483 21.96 -24.51 -4.78
N SER A 484 22.45 -23.40 -4.25
CA SER A 484 21.74 -22.57 -3.27
C SER A 484 21.94 -21.11 -3.60
N SER A 485 21.10 -20.24 -3.05
CA SER A 485 21.25 -18.78 -3.23
C SER A 485 22.64 -18.28 -2.88
N ARG A 486 23.30 -18.93 -1.90
CA ARG A 486 24.66 -18.58 -1.45
C ARG A 486 25.76 -19.05 -2.38
N THR A 487 25.52 -20.10 -3.16
CA THR A 487 26.49 -20.68 -4.10
C THR A 487 26.26 -20.22 -5.53
N GLU A 488 25.04 -19.86 -5.89
CA GLU A 488 24.67 -19.38 -7.23
C GLU A 488 24.97 -17.90 -7.45
N HIS A 489 24.80 -17.06 -6.40
CA HIS A 489 25.04 -15.63 -6.49
C HIS A 489 26.44 -15.25 -6.01
N SER A 490 27.08 -14.36 -6.75
CA SER A 490 28.39 -13.81 -6.39
C SER A 490 28.28 -12.91 -5.14
N LYS A 491 29.40 -12.67 -4.48
CA LYS A 491 29.47 -11.71 -3.39
C LYS A 491 29.02 -10.31 -3.83
N ASP A 492 29.34 -9.95 -5.07
CA ASP A 492 28.96 -8.65 -5.66
C ASP A 492 27.44 -8.52 -5.82
N ASP A 493 26.72 -9.61 -6.14
CA ASP A 493 25.24 -9.61 -6.22
C ASP A 493 24.61 -9.41 -4.85
N TRP A 494 25.15 -10.08 -3.81
CA TRP A 494 24.71 -9.89 -2.44
C TRP A 494 24.94 -8.44 -1.96
N ASP A 495 26.13 -7.89 -2.18
CA ASP A 495 26.48 -6.52 -1.79
C ASP A 495 25.62 -5.49 -2.55
N LYS A 496 25.32 -5.75 -3.81
CA LYS A 496 24.45 -4.90 -4.64
C LYS A 496 23.00 -4.89 -4.13
N ASN A 497 22.42 -6.06 -3.87
CA ASN A 497 21.05 -6.17 -3.35
C ASN A 497 20.95 -5.61 -1.92
N HIS A 498 21.92 -5.91 -1.06
CA HIS A 498 22.01 -5.30 0.26
C HIS A 498 22.03 -3.77 0.19
N THR A 499 22.88 -3.20 -0.68
CA THR A 499 22.93 -1.74 -0.90
C THR A 499 21.61 -1.18 -1.44
N ALA A 500 20.93 -1.93 -2.31
CA ALA A 500 19.62 -1.52 -2.84
C ALA A 500 18.57 -1.45 -1.73
N ILE A 501 18.55 -2.43 -0.82
CA ILE A 501 17.64 -2.43 0.34
C ILE A 501 17.94 -1.27 1.27
N LEU A 502 19.22 -1.06 1.64
CA LEU A 502 19.59 0.09 2.49
C LEU A 502 19.15 1.42 1.86
N ARG A 503 19.34 1.59 0.55
CA ARG A 503 18.88 2.79 -0.17
C ARG A 503 17.35 2.94 -0.11
N LYS A 504 16.59 1.85 -0.26
CA LYS A 504 15.13 1.87 -0.10
C LYS A 504 14.74 2.30 1.32
N LEU A 505 15.38 1.75 2.35
CA LEU A 505 15.14 2.11 3.75
C LEU A 505 15.49 3.58 4.02
N ASP A 506 16.60 4.10 3.48
CA ASP A 506 17.02 5.49 3.63
C ASP A 506 16.06 6.49 2.95
N GLN A 507 15.36 6.07 1.90
CA GLN A 507 14.41 6.89 1.14
C GLN A 507 12.96 6.73 1.61
N THR A 508 12.73 5.87 2.60
CA THR A 508 11.40 5.50 3.08
C THR A 508 11.09 6.21 4.38
N THR A 509 9.95 6.91 4.45
CA THR A 509 9.42 7.38 5.73
C THR A 509 9.02 6.18 6.56
N MET A 510 9.63 6.00 7.73
CA MET A 510 9.41 4.82 8.58
C MET A 510 8.69 5.22 9.87
N LEU A 511 7.65 4.45 10.22
CA LEU A 511 7.12 4.45 11.57
C LEU A 511 8.02 3.57 12.44
N LEU A 512 8.41 4.08 13.60
CA LEU A 512 9.10 3.26 14.58
C LEU A 512 8.06 2.40 15.32
N PRO A 513 8.24 1.08 15.39
CA PRO A 513 7.38 0.22 16.19
C PRO A 513 7.33 0.65 17.66
N TYR A 514 6.26 0.26 18.37
CA TYR A 514 6.11 0.57 19.79
C TYR A 514 7.32 0.09 20.60
N GLY A 515 7.92 0.97 21.38
CA GLY A 515 9.09 0.68 22.22
C GLY A 515 10.42 1.06 21.57
N VAL A 516 10.57 1.03 20.25
CA VAL A 516 11.84 1.30 19.54
C VAL A 516 12.42 2.69 19.84
N ALA A 517 11.58 3.68 20.11
CA ALA A 517 12.07 5.00 20.53
C ALA A 517 12.86 4.96 21.86
N LYS A 518 12.59 3.98 22.74
CA LYS A 518 13.39 3.72 23.94
C LYS A 518 14.75 3.16 23.55
N ASP A 519 14.78 2.18 22.66
CA ASP A 519 16.00 1.52 22.20
C ASP A 519 16.93 2.52 21.50
N VAL A 520 16.38 3.40 20.66
CA VAL A 520 17.14 4.51 20.05
C VAL A 520 17.79 5.42 21.10
N ARG A 521 17.04 5.77 22.16
CA ARG A 521 17.60 6.61 23.23
C ARG A 521 18.72 5.89 23.98
N GLU A 522 18.52 4.62 24.33
CA GLU A 522 19.54 3.81 25.01
C GLU A 522 20.79 3.66 24.16
N TRP A 523 20.65 3.35 22.87
CA TRP A 523 21.76 3.26 21.93
C TRP A 523 22.51 4.60 21.78
N LEU A 524 21.79 5.74 21.68
CA LEU A 524 22.41 7.06 21.61
C LEU A 524 23.17 7.41 22.87
N LEU A 525 22.67 7.01 24.05
CA LEU A 525 23.31 7.24 25.34
C LEU A 525 24.59 6.39 25.46
N ASP A 526 24.52 5.12 25.11
CA ASP A 526 25.66 4.21 25.10
C ASP A 526 26.76 4.70 24.15
N ARG A 527 26.40 5.05 22.91
CA ARG A 527 27.34 5.61 21.92
C ARG A 527 28.03 6.90 22.37
N ARG A 528 27.37 7.71 23.19
CA ARG A 528 27.94 8.92 23.78
C ARG A 528 28.74 8.66 25.06
N GLY A 529 28.77 7.42 25.54
CA GLY A 529 29.35 7.05 26.83
C GLY A 529 28.64 7.73 28.00
N MET A 530 27.35 8.05 27.85
CA MET A 530 26.55 8.73 28.86
C MET A 530 25.81 7.73 29.73
N THR A 531 25.94 7.90 31.04
CA THR A 531 25.17 7.14 32.04
C THR A 531 23.83 7.83 32.33
N ASP A 532 22.86 7.07 32.93
CA ASP A 532 21.62 7.67 33.44
C ASP A 532 21.86 8.83 34.40
N ARG A 533 23.01 8.80 35.11
CA ARG A 533 23.43 9.90 36.00
C ARG A 533 23.80 11.15 35.21
N ASP A 534 24.49 10.99 34.08
CA ASP A 534 24.90 12.12 33.22
C ASP A 534 23.65 12.73 32.56
N VAL A 535 22.69 11.91 32.15
CA VAL A 535 21.40 12.38 31.59
C VAL A 535 20.62 13.20 32.62
N LYS A 536 20.49 12.70 33.84
CA LYS A 536 19.84 13.42 34.93
C LYS A 536 20.57 14.71 35.27
N GLN A 537 21.89 14.69 35.24
CA GLN A 537 22.71 15.88 35.47
C GLN A 537 22.50 16.94 34.38
N LEU A 538 22.46 16.54 33.10
CA LEU A 538 22.14 17.41 31.97
C LEU A 538 20.73 17.99 32.05
N GLN A 539 19.73 17.14 32.41
CA GLN A 539 18.36 17.60 32.61
C GLN A 539 18.24 18.62 33.71
N ASN A 540 18.92 18.40 34.83
CA ASN A 540 18.96 19.32 35.96
C ASN A 540 19.66 20.65 35.58
N GLU A 541 20.74 20.58 34.81
CA GLU A 541 21.45 21.78 34.33
C GLU A 541 20.57 22.55 33.33
N ASN A 542 19.90 21.91 32.39
CA ASN A 542 18.95 22.56 31.47
C ASN A 542 17.81 23.22 32.23
N LEU A 543 17.23 22.52 33.23
CA LEU A 543 16.18 23.08 34.07
C LEU A 543 16.69 24.30 34.85
N ARG A 544 17.91 24.22 35.40
CA ARG A 544 18.58 25.33 36.07
C ARG A 544 18.77 26.54 35.14
N MET A 545 19.20 26.31 33.90
CA MET A 545 19.38 27.36 32.89
C MET A 545 18.06 28.02 32.49
N LEU A 546 17.00 27.25 32.28
CA LEU A 546 15.65 27.79 32.01
C LEU A 546 15.14 28.67 33.15
N LYS A 547 15.33 28.24 34.41
CA LYS A 547 14.96 29.04 35.59
C LYS A 547 15.81 30.29 35.72
N LEU A 548 17.11 30.21 35.45
CA LEU A 548 18.01 31.37 35.45
C LEU A 548 17.59 32.37 34.37
N GLN A 549 17.26 31.91 33.18
CA GLN A 549 16.72 32.76 32.11
C GLN A 549 15.43 33.44 32.56
N ARG A 550 14.53 32.74 33.23
CA ARG A 550 13.31 33.32 33.79
C ARG A 550 13.59 34.41 34.82
N VAL A 551 14.57 34.23 35.70
CA VAL A 551 15.03 35.29 36.62
C VAL A 551 15.53 36.50 35.85
N TRP A 552 16.32 36.32 34.79
CA TRP A 552 16.81 37.42 33.95
C TRP A 552 15.67 38.15 33.24
N GLU A 553 14.72 37.45 32.67
CA GLU A 553 13.52 38.05 32.06
C GLU A 553 12.76 38.96 33.06
N ILE A 554 12.56 38.47 34.28
CA ILE A 554 11.91 39.27 35.33
C ILE A 554 12.74 40.54 35.64
N LEU A 555 14.04 40.38 35.89
CA LEU A 555 14.92 41.48 36.31
C LEU A 555 15.17 42.50 35.17
N ASP A 556 15.12 42.06 33.91
CA ASP A 556 15.31 42.93 32.73
C ASP A 556 14.01 43.53 32.20
N SER A 557 12.87 43.08 32.69
CA SER A 557 11.57 43.58 32.26
C SER A 557 11.42 45.10 32.46
N SER A 558 10.69 45.74 31.56
CA SER A 558 10.34 47.16 31.68
C SER A 558 9.65 47.49 33.00
N SER A 559 8.80 46.55 33.47
CA SER A 559 8.10 46.62 34.75
C SER A 559 9.07 46.65 35.94
N TRP A 560 10.08 45.81 35.92
CA TRP A 560 11.09 45.75 36.98
C TRP A 560 11.99 46.95 36.96
N ARG A 561 12.38 47.47 35.80
CA ARG A 561 13.17 48.69 35.62
C ARG A 561 12.40 49.92 36.08
N ALA A 562 11.15 50.07 35.71
CA ALA A 562 10.28 51.16 36.17
C ALA A 562 10.09 51.16 37.70
N ALA A 563 9.87 49.97 38.31
CA ALA A 563 9.78 49.84 39.76
C ALA A 563 11.13 50.06 40.49
N GLY A 564 12.24 50.10 39.74
CA GLY A 564 13.57 50.42 40.27
C GLY A 564 13.65 51.85 40.83
N VAL A 565 12.93 52.79 40.26
CA VAL A 565 12.81 54.17 40.74
C VAL A 565 12.16 54.24 42.12
N LEU A 566 11.13 53.40 42.38
CA LEU A 566 10.46 53.31 43.67
C LEU A 566 11.33 52.66 44.77
N ARG A 567 12.38 51.95 44.40
CA ARG A 567 13.35 51.29 45.32
C ARG A 567 14.55 52.14 45.63
N LEU A 568 14.81 53.23 44.90
CA LEU A 568 15.93 54.17 45.13
C LEU A 568 16.00 54.71 46.56
N PRO A 569 14.87 55.12 47.19
CA PRO A 569 14.95 55.60 48.57
C PRO A 569 15.45 54.53 49.57
N GLY A 570 15.05 53.27 49.40
CA GLY A 570 15.48 52.15 50.24
C GLY A 570 16.98 51.79 50.07
N VAL A 571 17.51 51.96 48.85
CA VAL A 571 18.90 51.70 48.50
C VAL A 571 19.80 52.86 49.06
N LEU A 572 19.35 54.12 48.93
CA LEU A 572 20.03 55.28 49.46
C LEU A 572 20.07 55.27 50.98
N LEU A 573 19.06 54.75 51.66
CA LEU A 573 19.01 54.58 53.13
C LEU A 573 19.79 53.36 53.66
N ARG A 574 20.58 52.66 52.79
CA ARG A 574 21.31 51.42 53.10
C ARG A 574 20.45 50.26 53.60
N ARG A 575 19.12 50.27 53.34
CA ARG A 575 18.18 49.23 53.74
C ARG A 575 17.80 48.25 52.57
N GLY A 576 18.34 48.48 51.37
CA GLY A 576 18.11 47.61 50.23
C GLY A 576 19.35 47.34 49.39
N ARG A 577 19.52 46.14 48.85
CA ARG A 577 20.59 45.78 47.91
C ARG A 577 20.11 45.89 46.47
N ARG A 578 20.95 46.41 45.56
CA ARG A 578 20.72 46.27 44.12
C ARG A 578 20.86 44.82 43.73
N ILE A 579 19.75 44.21 43.29
CA ILE A 579 19.70 42.83 42.82
C ILE A 579 20.22 42.82 41.38
N LYS A 580 21.31 42.08 41.15
CA LYS A 580 21.89 41.88 39.80
C LYS A 580 21.63 40.41 39.39
N ALA A 581 21.32 40.17 38.10
CA ALA A 581 21.14 38.84 37.56
C ALA A 581 22.35 37.91 37.80
N SER A 582 23.55 38.48 37.77
CA SER A 582 24.79 37.73 38.03
C SER A 582 24.88 37.12 39.44
N THR A 583 24.09 37.60 40.39
CA THR A 583 24.04 37.06 41.78
C THR A 583 23.51 35.62 41.81
N TYR A 584 22.73 35.22 40.80
CA TYR A 584 22.04 33.93 40.77
C TYR A 584 22.72 32.89 39.90
N LEU A 585 23.86 33.18 39.27
CA LEU A 585 24.58 32.30 38.37
C LEU A 585 24.91 30.93 38.95
N ASN A 586 25.17 30.86 40.24
CA ASN A 586 25.58 29.63 40.93
C ASN A 586 24.45 28.98 41.78
N TYR A 587 23.20 29.42 41.61
CA TYR A 587 22.06 28.87 42.37
C TYR A 587 21.61 27.55 41.76
N SER A 588 21.17 26.59 42.61
CA SER A 588 20.52 25.35 42.15
C SER A 588 19.13 25.64 41.56
N ALA A 589 18.57 24.65 40.84
CA ALA A 589 17.25 24.77 40.24
C ALA A 589 16.17 25.08 41.30
N GLU A 590 16.23 24.44 42.47
CA GLU A 590 15.28 24.65 43.58
C GLU A 590 15.46 26.06 44.19
N ALA A 591 16.71 26.52 44.37
CA ALA A 591 16.96 27.85 44.86
C ALA A 591 16.47 28.94 43.90
N LEU A 592 16.56 28.69 42.59
CA LEU A 592 16.02 29.59 41.56
C LEU A 592 14.48 29.63 41.58
N ASP A 593 13.77 28.53 41.88
CA ASP A 593 12.31 28.53 42.07
C ASP A 593 11.89 29.44 43.22
N GLN A 594 12.63 29.37 44.34
CA GLN A 594 12.36 30.26 45.47
C GLN A 594 12.55 31.73 45.10
N VAL A 595 13.64 32.02 44.39
CA VAL A 595 13.94 33.36 43.86
C VAL A 595 12.85 33.84 42.90
N ILE A 596 12.44 33.04 41.95
CA ILE A 596 11.35 33.38 41.01
C ILE A 596 10.07 33.69 41.79
N GLY A 597 9.69 32.81 42.73
CA GLY A 597 8.53 33.03 43.59
C GLY A 597 8.62 34.29 44.45
N GLU A 598 9.79 34.65 44.96
CA GLU A 598 10.01 35.91 45.70
C GLU A 598 9.90 37.14 44.80
N LEU A 599 10.52 37.09 43.61
CA LEU A 599 10.46 38.15 42.63
C LEU A 599 9.02 38.38 42.13
N GLU A 600 8.29 37.34 41.83
CA GLU A 600 6.91 37.41 41.33
C GLU A 600 5.90 37.86 42.42
N ARG A 601 6.16 37.53 43.70
CA ARG A 601 5.36 38.00 44.83
C ARG A 601 5.76 39.40 45.33
N SER A 602 6.85 39.95 44.84
CA SER A 602 7.31 41.28 45.27
C SER A 602 6.29 42.37 44.94
N ARG A 603 6.13 43.33 45.82
CA ARG A 603 5.24 44.48 45.59
C ARG A 603 5.55 45.20 44.27
N SER A 604 6.79 45.27 43.88
CA SER A 604 7.24 45.88 42.62
C SER A 604 6.69 45.13 41.40
N TRP A 605 6.62 43.81 41.47
CA TRP A 605 6.12 42.98 40.39
C TRP A 605 4.59 42.96 40.32
N THR A 606 3.93 42.90 41.48
CA THR A 606 2.48 42.91 41.58
C THR A 606 1.85 44.23 41.17
N MET A 607 2.43 45.35 41.56
CA MET A 607 1.96 46.72 41.21
C MET A 607 2.05 47.00 39.69
N THR A 608 2.94 46.35 38.98
CA THR A 608 3.14 46.53 37.52
C THR A 608 2.42 45.49 36.66
N SER A 609 1.59 44.65 37.27
CA SER A 609 0.86 43.57 36.55
C SER A 609 -0.07 44.09 35.44
N ALA A 610 -0.64 45.29 35.60
CA ALA A 610 -1.49 45.92 34.58
C ALA A 610 -0.73 46.28 33.28
N PHE A 611 0.56 46.53 33.35
CA PHE A 611 1.41 46.89 32.19
C PHE A 611 1.85 45.65 31.38
N ARG A 612 1.78 44.44 31.95
CA ARG A 612 2.19 43.17 31.30
C ARG A 612 1.11 42.53 30.44
N ARG A 613 -0.17 42.95 30.57
CA ARG A 613 -1.30 42.44 29.78
C ARG A 613 -1.49 43.14 28.43
N ARG A 614 -0.58 44.06 28.06
CA ARG A 614 -0.69 44.86 26.82
C ARG A 614 0.56 44.76 25.93
N GLY A 615 1.42 43.77 26.10
CA GLY A 615 2.58 43.51 25.25
C GLY A 615 2.58 42.11 24.66
#